data_e4bc889602854d25fca84532b3c1e4df
#
_entry.id   e4bc889602854d25fca84532b3c1e4df
#
_cell.length_a   1.000
_cell.length_b   1.000
_cell.length_c   1.000
_cell.angle_alpha   90.00
_cell.angle_beta   90.00
_cell.angle_gamma   90.00
#
_symmetry.space_group_name_H-M   'P 1'
#
loop_
_entity.id
_entity.type
_entity.pdbx_description
1 polymer ?
#
loop_
_entity_poly.entity_id
_entity_poly.type
_entity_poly.pdbx_seq_one_letter_code
_entity_poly.pdbx_strand_id
1 'polypeptide(L)'
;RMIETTVGRIIFNTPIPQNLGYVDRSIPENLFKLEVEFLVKKKSLGDIIDRCIRVNGTARTSEMLDQIKAQGYKYSTRSGITVAVCDAVIPEEKKELLAVAEEQIDKIHRQYNRGLISDEARYERVIKTWNETTAKVKDALQKCFTEDNPIFMMADSGARGSMDQIRQLAGMRGLIANTSGRAIE
;
A
#
# COMPACT_ATOMS: atom_id res chain seq x y z
N ARG A 1 -21.18 29.18 13.68
CA ARG A 1 -21.59 27.78 13.45
C ARG A 1 -20.46 26.86 13.84
N MET A 2 -20.79 25.69 14.39
CA MET A 2 -19.83 24.65 14.72
C MET A 2 -19.86 23.58 13.63
N ILE A 3 -18.70 23.00 13.30
CA ILE A 3 -18.56 21.86 12.41
C ILE A 3 -17.90 20.73 13.18
N GLU A 4 -18.31 19.51 12.93
CA GLU A 4 -17.67 18.32 13.46
C GLU A 4 -16.51 17.94 12.56
N THR A 5 -15.27 17.99 13.08
CA THR A 5 -14.06 17.71 12.33
C THR A 5 -12.91 17.33 13.27
N THR A 6 -11.78 16.92 12.71
CA THR A 6 -10.58 16.61 13.48
C THR A 6 -9.53 17.71 13.30
N VAL A 7 -8.68 17.87 14.32
CA VAL A 7 -7.55 18.84 14.27
C VAL A 7 -6.66 18.59 13.05
N GLY A 8 -6.39 17.34 12.70
CA GLY A 8 -5.60 16.97 11.52
C GLY A 8 -6.22 17.47 10.22
N ARG A 9 -7.56 17.35 10.05
CA ARG A 9 -8.27 17.86 8.88
C ARG A 9 -8.18 19.38 8.77
N ILE A 10 -8.31 20.09 9.87
CA ILE A 10 -8.16 21.56 9.88
C ILE A 10 -6.74 21.95 9.43
N ILE A 11 -5.72 21.35 10.03
CA ILE A 11 -4.33 21.61 9.70
C ILE A 11 -4.05 21.31 8.23
N PHE A 12 -4.50 20.16 7.72
CA PHE A 12 -4.28 19.77 6.33
C PHE A 12 -5.00 20.69 5.34
N ASN A 13 -6.20 21.16 5.65
CA ASN A 13 -6.96 22.09 4.79
C ASN A 13 -6.43 23.52 4.83
N THR A 14 -5.57 23.91 5.79
CA THR A 14 -5.04 25.27 5.88
C THR A 14 -4.38 25.77 4.58
N PRO A 15 -3.48 25.01 3.92
CA PRO A 15 -2.87 25.42 2.66
C PRO A 15 -3.78 25.22 1.44
N ILE A 16 -4.85 24.41 1.55
CA ILE A 16 -5.68 24.02 0.43
C ILE A 16 -6.72 25.09 0.15
N PRO A 17 -6.81 25.63 -1.08
CA PRO A 17 -7.87 26.54 -1.47
C PRO A 17 -9.24 25.89 -1.28
N GLN A 18 -10.17 26.62 -0.65
CA GLN A 18 -11.50 26.10 -0.32
C GLN A 18 -12.53 26.31 -1.46
N ASN A 19 -12.09 26.21 -2.71
CA ASN A 19 -12.89 26.39 -3.92
C ASN A 19 -12.63 25.28 -4.97
N LEU A 20 -12.12 24.12 -4.53
CA LEU A 20 -11.75 23.02 -5.45
C LEU A 20 -12.96 22.23 -5.96
N GLY A 21 -14.14 22.42 -5.38
CA GLY A 21 -15.39 21.81 -5.81
C GLY A 21 -15.59 20.37 -5.32
N TYR A 22 -14.94 19.98 -4.23
CA TYR A 22 -15.30 18.74 -3.51
C TYR A 22 -16.56 18.92 -2.68
N VAL A 23 -16.82 20.15 -2.24
CA VAL A 23 -17.99 20.52 -1.46
C VAL A 23 -18.87 21.47 -2.27
N ASP A 24 -20.13 21.10 -2.44
CA ASP A 24 -21.13 21.99 -3.07
C ASP A 24 -21.50 23.12 -2.10
N ARG A 25 -21.02 24.33 -2.39
CA ARG A 25 -21.22 25.51 -1.55
C ARG A 25 -22.51 26.28 -1.88
N SER A 26 -23.28 25.85 -2.87
CA SER A 26 -24.61 26.38 -3.12
C SER A 26 -25.60 26.01 -2.01
N ILE A 27 -25.28 24.95 -1.25
CA ILE A 27 -26.08 24.49 -0.12
C ILE A 27 -25.62 25.24 1.15
N PRO A 28 -26.50 25.99 1.85
CA PRO A 28 -26.12 26.78 3.04
C PRO A 28 -25.49 25.97 4.17
N GLU A 29 -25.84 24.69 4.30
CA GLU A 29 -25.30 23.78 5.31
C GLU A 29 -23.83 23.44 5.08
N ASN A 30 -23.39 23.47 3.83
CA ASN A 30 -22.04 23.11 3.41
C ASN A 30 -21.04 24.29 3.42
N LEU A 31 -21.50 25.49 3.70
CA LEU A 31 -20.72 26.73 3.56
C LEU A 31 -19.42 26.71 4.38
N PHE A 32 -19.42 26.00 5.50
CA PHE A 32 -18.28 25.91 6.43
C PHE A 32 -17.58 24.56 6.39
N LYS A 33 -18.06 23.59 5.58
CA LYS A 33 -17.37 22.30 5.45
C LYS A 33 -16.00 22.47 4.79
N LEU A 34 -15.06 21.66 5.22
CA LEU A 34 -13.72 21.62 4.63
C LEU A 34 -13.76 20.96 3.26
N GLU A 35 -12.96 21.42 2.31
CA GLU A 35 -12.89 20.81 0.97
C GLU A 35 -12.39 19.36 1.03
N VAL A 36 -11.46 19.05 1.92
CA VAL A 36 -10.88 17.72 2.07
C VAL A 36 -11.27 17.14 3.43
N GLU A 37 -12.30 16.30 3.45
CA GLU A 37 -12.76 15.57 4.64
C GLU A 37 -12.45 14.07 4.58
N PHE A 38 -11.95 13.59 3.45
CA PHE A 38 -11.58 12.19 3.23
C PHE A 38 -10.10 11.91 3.53
N LEU A 39 -9.75 10.64 3.66
CA LEU A 39 -8.37 10.20 3.87
C LEU A 39 -7.53 10.45 2.61
N VAL A 40 -6.49 11.27 2.75
CA VAL A 40 -5.61 11.63 1.64
C VAL A 40 -4.43 10.67 1.56
N LYS A 41 -4.40 9.84 0.50
CA LYS A 41 -3.26 9.02 0.09
C LYS A 41 -2.60 9.63 -1.14
N LYS A 42 -1.50 9.05 -1.61
CA LYS A 42 -0.73 9.54 -2.77
C LYS A 42 -1.61 9.83 -4.00
N LYS A 43 -2.56 8.95 -4.33
CA LYS A 43 -3.44 9.12 -5.49
C LYS A 43 -4.39 10.30 -5.30
N SER A 44 -5.08 10.37 -4.18
CA SER A 44 -6.00 11.46 -3.88
C SER A 44 -5.31 12.82 -3.76
N LEU A 45 -4.04 12.85 -3.31
CA LEU A 45 -3.24 14.08 -3.35
C LEU A 45 -2.99 14.54 -4.79
N GLY A 46 -2.71 13.61 -5.71
CA GLY A 46 -2.60 13.93 -7.13
C GLY A 46 -3.89 14.56 -7.70
N ASP A 47 -5.05 14.01 -7.34
CA ASP A 47 -6.36 14.55 -7.76
C ASP A 47 -6.62 15.96 -7.21
N ILE A 48 -6.22 16.24 -5.96
CA ILE A 48 -6.31 17.57 -5.34
C ILE A 48 -5.45 18.56 -6.11
N ILE A 49 -4.23 18.18 -6.47
CA ILE A 49 -3.29 19.03 -7.23
C ILE A 49 -3.86 19.34 -8.63
N ASP A 50 -4.34 18.33 -9.34
CA ASP A 50 -4.93 18.51 -10.67
C ASP A 50 -6.13 19.48 -10.64
N ARG A 51 -7.04 19.31 -9.68
CA ARG A 51 -8.15 20.23 -9.49
C ARG A 51 -7.69 21.64 -9.16
N CYS A 52 -6.69 21.76 -8.28
CA CYS A 52 -6.16 23.08 -7.90
C CYS A 52 -5.56 23.82 -9.11
N ILE A 53 -4.82 23.12 -9.99
CA ILE A 53 -4.28 23.69 -11.23
C ILE A 53 -5.40 24.19 -12.14
N ARG A 54 -6.45 23.39 -12.31
CA ARG A 54 -7.58 23.74 -13.18
C ARG A 54 -8.38 24.94 -12.67
N VAL A 55 -8.58 25.05 -11.36
CA VAL A 55 -9.42 26.09 -10.76
C VAL A 55 -8.63 27.36 -10.43
N ASN A 56 -7.43 27.22 -9.89
CA ASN A 56 -6.68 28.35 -9.32
C ASN A 56 -5.41 28.71 -10.14
N GLY A 57 -5.06 27.90 -11.15
CA GLY A 57 -3.87 28.10 -11.97
C GLY A 57 -2.57 27.67 -11.29
N THR A 58 -1.46 27.77 -12.04
CA THR A 58 -0.16 27.21 -11.62
C THR A 58 0.48 27.95 -10.44
N ALA A 59 0.40 29.28 -10.39
CA ALA A 59 1.01 30.06 -9.33
C ALA A 59 0.46 29.71 -7.95
N ARG A 60 -0.87 29.71 -7.79
CA ARG A 60 -1.52 29.36 -6.54
C ARG A 60 -1.30 27.90 -6.14
N THR A 61 -1.26 27.01 -7.13
CA THR A 61 -0.95 25.59 -6.90
C THR A 61 0.48 25.40 -6.41
N SER A 62 1.44 26.13 -6.92
CA SER A 62 2.84 26.08 -6.46
C SER A 62 2.96 26.49 -4.98
N GLU A 63 2.31 27.58 -4.58
CA GLU A 63 2.27 28.00 -3.18
C GLU A 63 1.64 26.93 -2.28
N MET A 64 0.51 26.35 -2.71
CA MET A 64 -0.14 25.25 -1.99
C MET A 64 0.78 24.05 -1.83
N LEU A 65 1.50 23.64 -2.88
CA LEU A 65 2.43 22.50 -2.85
C LEU A 65 3.59 22.73 -1.88
N ASP A 66 4.17 23.94 -1.87
CA ASP A 66 5.24 24.27 -0.94
C ASP A 66 4.77 24.22 0.50
N GLN A 67 3.56 24.68 0.78
CA GLN A 67 2.97 24.63 2.11
C GLN A 67 2.63 23.19 2.53
N ILE A 68 2.06 22.36 1.66
CA ILE A 68 1.79 20.94 1.92
C ILE A 68 3.10 20.20 2.19
N LYS A 69 4.14 20.44 1.40
CA LYS A 69 5.48 19.88 1.61
C LYS A 69 6.03 20.27 2.99
N ALA A 70 5.98 21.55 3.33
CA ALA A 70 6.44 22.03 4.63
C ALA A 70 5.67 21.42 5.80
N GLN A 71 4.35 21.30 5.67
CA GLN A 71 3.52 20.60 6.67
C GLN A 71 3.91 19.12 6.77
N GLY A 72 4.09 18.43 5.66
CA GLY A 72 4.49 17.03 5.64
C GLY A 72 5.77 16.79 6.43
N TYR A 73 6.83 17.56 6.18
CA TYR A 73 8.08 17.47 6.92
C TYR A 73 7.91 17.82 8.40
N LYS A 74 7.18 18.90 8.71
CA LYS A 74 6.95 19.35 10.08
C LYS A 74 6.26 18.28 10.92
N TYR A 75 5.18 17.70 10.41
CA TYR A 75 4.39 16.73 11.16
C TYR A 75 5.00 15.33 11.14
N SER A 76 5.70 14.93 10.10
CA SER A 76 6.49 13.71 10.09
C SER A 76 7.59 13.73 11.18
N THR A 77 8.29 14.86 11.31
CA THR A 77 9.29 15.05 12.38
C THR A 77 8.67 15.01 13.76
N ARG A 78 7.51 15.67 13.94
CA ARG A 78 6.81 15.74 15.24
C ARG A 78 6.20 14.42 15.67
N SER A 79 5.73 13.61 14.73
CA SER A 79 5.15 12.29 15.05
C SER A 79 6.18 11.30 15.55
N GLY A 80 7.48 11.51 15.27
CA GLY A 80 8.54 10.62 15.71
C GLY A 80 8.44 9.20 15.14
N ILE A 81 7.77 9.03 13.98
CA ILE A 81 7.64 7.73 13.33
C ILE A 81 9.02 7.23 12.95
N THR A 82 9.38 6.06 13.46
CA THR A 82 10.65 5.38 13.19
C THR A 82 10.39 3.93 12.84
N VAL A 83 11.37 3.27 12.23
CA VAL A 83 11.26 1.87 11.81
C VAL A 83 12.27 1.04 12.56
N ALA A 84 11.80 -0.03 13.16
CA ALA A 84 12.62 -1.06 13.79
C ALA A 84 12.48 -2.41 13.06
N VAL A 85 13.43 -3.32 13.30
CA VAL A 85 13.36 -4.68 12.72
C VAL A 85 12.12 -5.44 13.21
N CYS A 86 11.71 -5.19 14.46
CA CYS A 86 10.52 -5.82 15.04
C CYS A 86 9.19 -5.37 14.39
N ASP A 87 9.17 -4.23 13.69
CA ASP A 87 7.98 -3.77 12.99
C ASP A 87 7.67 -4.62 11.74
N ALA A 88 8.67 -5.38 11.25
CA ALA A 88 8.48 -6.37 10.19
C ALA A 88 7.88 -7.66 10.76
N VAL A 89 6.58 -7.62 11.07
CA VAL A 89 5.85 -8.76 11.65
C VAL A 89 5.78 -9.90 10.65
N ILE A 90 6.12 -11.12 11.12
CA ILE A 90 6.03 -12.34 10.32
C ILE A 90 4.72 -13.05 10.68
N PRO A 91 3.85 -13.38 9.70
CA PRO A 91 2.60 -14.09 9.97
C PRO A 91 2.86 -15.47 10.60
N GLU A 92 2.13 -15.82 11.64
CA GLU A 92 2.23 -17.14 12.27
C GLU A 92 1.81 -18.25 11.30
N GLU A 93 0.81 -18.00 10.49
CA GLU A 93 0.27 -18.92 9.47
C GLU A 93 1.29 -19.25 8.36
N LYS A 94 2.37 -18.48 8.23
CA LYS A 94 3.38 -18.67 7.18
C LYS A 94 3.96 -20.07 7.16
N LYS A 95 4.26 -20.63 8.34
CA LYS A 95 4.87 -21.98 8.46
C LYS A 95 3.93 -23.06 7.94
N GLU A 96 2.66 -22.97 8.28
CA GLU A 96 1.63 -23.93 7.83
C GLU A 96 1.40 -23.82 6.33
N LEU A 97 1.30 -22.60 5.79
CA LEU A 97 1.12 -22.36 4.37
C LEU A 97 2.28 -22.91 3.53
N LEU A 98 3.51 -22.77 4.03
CA LEU A 98 4.70 -23.34 3.37
C LEU A 98 4.71 -24.86 3.43
N ALA A 99 4.40 -25.47 4.58
CA ALA A 99 4.35 -26.93 4.74
C ALA A 99 3.30 -27.56 3.79
N VAL A 100 2.14 -26.94 3.65
CA VAL A 100 1.10 -27.41 2.71
C VAL A 100 1.59 -27.28 1.26
N ALA A 101 2.30 -26.21 0.92
CA ALA A 101 2.84 -26.03 -0.43
C ALA A 101 3.91 -27.07 -0.76
N GLU A 102 4.83 -27.34 0.18
CA GLU A 102 5.87 -28.37 0.03
C GLU A 102 5.27 -29.76 -0.17
N GLU A 103 4.24 -30.12 0.61
CA GLU A 103 3.54 -31.40 0.43
C GLU A 103 2.89 -31.53 -0.96
N GLN A 104 2.32 -30.43 -1.48
CA GLN A 104 1.76 -30.42 -2.83
C GLN A 104 2.82 -30.60 -3.89
N ILE A 105 3.96 -29.91 -3.74
CA ILE A 105 5.11 -30.02 -4.66
C ILE A 105 5.68 -31.43 -4.65
N ASP A 106 5.82 -32.04 -3.49
CA ASP A 106 6.25 -33.45 -3.37
C ASP A 106 5.31 -34.40 -4.12
N LYS A 107 4.00 -34.18 -4.04
CA LYS A 107 3.01 -34.97 -4.82
C LYS A 107 3.22 -34.78 -6.32
N ILE A 108 3.49 -33.58 -6.79
CA ILE A 108 3.78 -33.28 -8.20
C ILE A 108 5.06 -33.99 -8.65
N HIS A 109 6.13 -33.92 -7.87
CA HIS A 109 7.39 -34.62 -8.16
C HIS A 109 7.22 -36.15 -8.19
N ARG A 110 6.42 -36.73 -7.28
CA ARG A 110 6.11 -38.16 -7.30
C ARG A 110 5.33 -38.57 -8.56
N GLN A 111 4.42 -37.73 -9.05
CA GLN A 111 3.69 -37.97 -10.31
C GLN A 111 4.63 -37.96 -11.51
N TYR A 112 5.55 -37.01 -11.55
CA TYR A 112 6.57 -36.89 -12.57
C TYR A 112 7.50 -38.13 -12.58
N ASN A 113 8.03 -38.52 -11.43
CA ASN A 113 8.93 -39.69 -11.30
C ASN A 113 8.24 -41.01 -11.67
N ARG A 114 6.92 -41.07 -11.60
CA ARG A 114 6.12 -42.21 -12.07
C ARG A 114 5.77 -42.15 -13.56
N GLY A 115 6.22 -41.11 -14.26
CA GLY A 115 5.92 -40.91 -15.68
C GLY A 115 4.48 -40.51 -16.01
N LEU A 116 3.72 -40.05 -15.02
CA LEU A 116 2.32 -39.65 -15.19
C LEU A 116 2.14 -38.25 -15.79
N ILE A 117 3.15 -37.42 -15.70
CA ILE A 117 3.16 -36.03 -16.22
C ILE A 117 4.49 -35.73 -16.90
N SER A 118 4.48 -34.85 -17.91
CA SER A 118 5.67 -34.33 -18.56
C SER A 118 6.43 -33.36 -17.65
N ASP A 119 7.71 -33.10 -17.98
CA ASP A 119 8.51 -32.08 -17.24
C ASP A 119 7.89 -30.70 -17.33
N GLU A 120 7.36 -30.34 -18.49
CA GLU A 120 6.69 -29.04 -18.69
C GLU A 120 5.45 -28.90 -17.80
N ALA A 121 4.60 -29.93 -17.74
CA ALA A 121 3.43 -29.94 -16.86
C ALA A 121 3.81 -29.95 -15.36
N ARG A 122 4.91 -30.61 -14.99
CA ARG A 122 5.48 -30.56 -13.64
C ARG A 122 5.86 -29.12 -13.30
N TYR A 123 6.68 -28.50 -14.15
CA TYR A 123 7.16 -27.13 -13.97
C TYR A 123 5.99 -26.14 -13.82
N GLU A 124 5.02 -26.15 -14.71
CA GLU A 124 3.86 -25.27 -14.65
C GLU A 124 3.09 -25.42 -13.32
N ARG A 125 2.89 -26.66 -12.86
CA ARG A 125 2.19 -26.94 -11.60
C ARG A 125 2.98 -26.45 -10.40
N VAL A 126 4.30 -26.62 -10.36
CA VAL A 126 5.18 -26.12 -9.28
C VAL A 126 5.13 -24.61 -9.23
N ILE A 127 5.31 -23.94 -10.37
CA ILE A 127 5.25 -22.46 -10.45
C ILE A 127 3.88 -21.94 -9.99
N LYS A 128 2.79 -22.58 -10.40
CA LYS A 128 1.44 -22.23 -9.99
C LYS A 128 1.27 -22.35 -8.46
N THR A 129 1.72 -23.48 -7.88
CA THR A 129 1.65 -23.72 -6.43
C THR A 129 2.40 -22.63 -5.66
N TRP A 130 3.62 -22.27 -6.08
CA TRP A 130 4.39 -21.22 -5.43
C TRP A 130 3.76 -19.83 -5.57
N ASN A 131 3.19 -19.51 -6.73
CA ASN A 131 2.49 -18.25 -6.92
C ASN A 131 1.24 -18.13 -6.03
N GLU A 132 0.44 -19.19 -5.95
CA GLU A 132 -0.74 -19.25 -5.07
C GLU A 132 -0.35 -19.14 -3.59
N THR A 133 0.72 -19.82 -3.19
CA THR A 133 1.25 -19.74 -1.83
C THR A 133 1.76 -18.36 -1.51
N THR A 134 2.48 -17.73 -2.43
CA THR A 134 2.96 -16.36 -2.30
C THR A 134 1.80 -15.37 -2.11
N ALA A 135 0.71 -15.55 -2.84
CA ALA A 135 -0.49 -14.73 -2.68
C ALA A 135 -1.13 -14.93 -1.30
N LYS A 136 -1.30 -16.17 -0.86
CA LYS A 136 -1.85 -16.48 0.49
C LYS A 136 -0.99 -15.90 1.61
N VAL A 137 0.35 -16.00 1.51
CA VAL A 137 1.27 -15.40 2.49
C VAL A 137 1.17 -13.88 2.48
N LYS A 138 0.99 -13.26 1.31
CA LYS A 138 0.76 -11.81 1.19
C LYS A 138 -0.52 -11.39 1.91
N ASP A 139 -1.61 -12.13 1.71
CA ASP A 139 -2.91 -11.83 2.35
C ASP A 139 -2.84 -12.03 3.87
N ALA A 140 -2.18 -13.08 4.34
CA ALA A 140 -1.93 -13.31 5.77
C ALA A 140 -1.08 -12.17 6.37
N LEU A 141 -0.02 -11.75 5.67
CA LEU A 141 0.84 -10.64 6.07
C LEU A 141 0.05 -9.33 6.21
N GLN A 142 -0.81 -9.03 5.25
CA GLN A 142 -1.61 -7.82 5.27
C GLN A 142 -2.56 -7.77 6.48
N LYS A 143 -3.09 -8.92 6.91
CA LYS A 143 -3.95 -9.03 8.09
C LYS A 143 -3.20 -8.89 9.41
N CYS A 144 -1.90 -9.21 9.44
CA CYS A 144 -1.08 -9.13 10.65
C CYS A 144 -0.66 -7.71 11.01
N PHE A 145 -0.69 -6.77 10.05
CA PHE A 145 -0.34 -5.40 10.34
C PHE A 145 -1.47 -4.65 11.04
N THR A 146 -1.12 -3.97 12.11
CA THR A 146 -1.99 -2.98 12.75
C THR A 146 -1.87 -1.63 12.04
N GLU A 147 -2.89 -0.79 12.16
CA GLU A 147 -2.88 0.55 11.57
C GLU A 147 -1.74 1.43 12.11
N ASP A 148 -1.29 1.16 13.34
CA ASP A 148 -0.21 1.90 14.00
C ASP A 148 1.20 1.42 13.62
N ASN A 149 1.32 0.35 12.81
CA ASN A 149 2.63 -0.15 12.39
C ASN A 149 3.31 0.84 11.44
N PRO A 150 4.53 1.34 11.76
CA PRO A 150 5.21 2.36 10.94
C PRO A 150 5.48 1.94 9.49
N ILE A 151 5.83 0.67 9.28
CA ILE A 151 6.08 0.13 7.94
C ILE A 151 4.78 0.10 7.13
N PHE A 152 3.68 -0.33 7.77
CA PHE A 152 2.36 -0.36 7.13
C PHE A 152 1.87 1.06 6.80
N MET A 153 1.98 2.01 7.73
CA MET A 153 1.62 3.42 7.51
C MET A 153 2.32 4.00 6.28
N MET A 154 3.64 3.78 6.13
CA MET A 154 4.41 4.30 5.00
C MET A 154 3.97 3.70 3.67
N ALA A 155 3.69 2.41 3.63
CA ALA A 155 3.27 1.72 2.42
C ALA A 155 1.82 2.03 2.06
N ASP A 156 0.90 2.04 3.03
CA ASP A 156 -0.53 2.30 2.81
C ASP A 156 -0.80 3.75 2.39
N SER A 157 -0.10 4.71 2.99
CA SER A 157 -0.18 6.12 2.56
C SER A 157 0.39 6.35 1.16
N GLY A 158 1.25 5.46 0.67
CA GLY A 158 1.99 5.61 -0.57
C GLY A 158 3.18 6.57 -0.47
N ALA A 159 3.58 6.96 0.75
CA ALA A 159 4.71 7.85 0.96
C ALA A 159 6.03 7.17 0.57
N ARG A 160 6.24 5.92 1.00
CA ARG A 160 7.42 5.13 0.64
C ARG A 160 7.15 3.64 0.79
N GLY A 161 7.72 2.85 -0.13
CA GLY A 161 7.54 1.40 -0.13
C GLY A 161 6.23 0.96 -0.78
N SER A 162 6.09 -0.35 -0.90
CA SER A 162 4.87 -1.00 -1.37
C SER A 162 4.63 -2.29 -0.57
N MET A 163 3.40 -2.78 -0.58
CA MET A 163 3.07 -4.06 0.05
C MET A 163 3.87 -5.23 -0.54
N ASP A 164 4.27 -5.17 -1.80
CA ASP A 164 5.11 -6.20 -2.41
C ASP A 164 6.55 -6.18 -1.87
N GLN A 165 7.10 -5.02 -1.56
CA GLN A 165 8.41 -4.91 -0.90
C GLN A 165 8.35 -5.43 0.54
N ILE A 166 7.28 -5.12 1.28
CA ILE A 166 7.07 -5.66 2.62
C ILE A 166 6.92 -7.18 2.57
N ARG A 167 6.16 -7.71 1.60
CA ARG A 167 6.04 -9.15 1.37
C ARG A 167 7.38 -9.83 1.17
N GLN A 168 8.29 -9.22 0.41
CA GLN A 168 9.62 -9.78 0.18
C GLN A 168 10.48 -9.84 1.44
N LEU A 169 10.29 -8.90 2.38
CA LEU A 169 11.05 -8.83 3.62
C LEU A 169 10.47 -9.71 4.74
N ALA A 170 9.19 -9.58 5.02
CA ALA A 170 8.51 -10.25 6.13
C ALA A 170 7.71 -11.49 5.72
N GLY A 171 7.25 -11.55 4.49
CA GLY A 171 6.49 -12.67 3.95
C GLY A 171 7.38 -13.66 3.18
N MET A 172 7.26 -13.64 1.87
CA MET A 172 7.92 -14.56 0.97
C MET A 172 8.47 -13.79 -0.24
N ARG A 173 9.75 -14.02 -0.60
CA ARG A 173 10.39 -13.34 -1.73
C ARG A 173 9.65 -13.60 -3.05
N GLY A 174 9.12 -14.80 -3.22
CA GLY A 174 8.48 -15.26 -4.45
C GLY A 174 9.47 -15.79 -5.45
N LEU A 175 8.96 -16.19 -6.61
CA LEU A 175 9.76 -16.76 -7.69
C LEU A 175 10.67 -15.71 -8.34
N ILE A 176 11.88 -16.12 -8.66
CA ILE A 176 12.88 -15.30 -9.34
C ILE A 176 13.14 -15.89 -10.71
N ALA A 177 13.22 -15.03 -11.73
CA ALA A 177 13.55 -15.46 -13.08
C ALA A 177 15.08 -15.52 -13.28
N ASN A 178 15.52 -16.50 -14.08
CA ASN A 178 16.89 -16.55 -14.57
C ASN A 178 17.12 -15.52 -15.69
N THR A 179 18.32 -15.47 -16.24
CA THR A 179 18.70 -14.56 -17.32
C THR A 179 17.92 -14.77 -18.63
N SER A 180 17.34 -15.95 -18.83
CA SER A 180 16.48 -16.28 -19.99
C SER A 180 15.01 -15.95 -19.76
N GLY A 181 14.65 -15.38 -18.59
CA GLY A 181 13.28 -15.02 -18.22
C GLY A 181 12.45 -16.20 -17.66
N ARG A 182 13.01 -17.40 -17.54
CA ARG A 182 12.33 -18.56 -16.94
C ARG A 182 12.43 -18.48 -15.41
N ALA A 183 11.31 -18.69 -14.72
CA ALA A 183 11.30 -18.72 -13.26
C ALA A 183 12.07 -19.95 -12.74
N ILE A 184 12.84 -19.73 -11.69
CA ILE A 184 13.55 -20.78 -10.95
C ILE A 184 12.56 -21.38 -9.95
N GLU A 185 12.37 -22.71 -10.01
CA GLU A 185 11.49 -23.48 -9.12
C GLU A 185 12.16 -23.82 -7.77
#